data_bb3aa59cd59c51e2c45751e108565be1
#
_entry.id   bb3aa59cd59c51e2c45751e108565be1
#
_cell.length_a   1.000
_cell.length_b   1.000
_cell.length_c   1.000
_cell.angle_alpha   90.00
_cell.angle_beta   90.00
_cell.angle_gamma   90.00
#
_symmetry.space_group_name_H-M   'P 1'
#
loop_
_entity.id
_entity.type
_entity.pdbx_description
1 polymer ?
#
loop_
_entity_poly.entity_id
_entity_poly.type
_entity_poly.pdbx_seq_one_letter_code
_entity_poly.pdbx_strand_id
1 'polypeptide(L)'
;HELRVEEILNERLPGVPVTLSHRLNPSLREYRRTISTAIDASLKPLMDRYIGGLEAAMLDAGFSGKVLVLTSQGTMVNADEIRRAPILALNSGPSMAPIAGNYVAATDSSEADTIVFDTGGTTFDVSLVRAGHVPFTHESWLGRPYQSDLTGFPSVDVKSVGAGGGSIAWVDDGGVLHVGPQSAGSVPGPVCYGAGGTEPTVSDAALVLGYIDPDYFLGGRIRLDLAASRRAIADKVAGPLGLSSEAAALAILDVWTENMVQAISDITVNQGIDPTTASIIGGGGAAGLNAVAIAARMGCPTLLIPEVGAGLSAAGAVVSDVGRGFRRLFVTNSSAFDTAGVRAKLAELRTAAEAFAAQIGAPAEATAIDYFVEARYAHQVWEIDVAIKAEDLEGPNAAEVLRDAFHDAHERIFAFRDEGSIVEAIAWRAQVRCKIAETTELRIASEDTGETAVRNRQAYFAGIGLTEVPVYAFERLSADDVRTGPAIVESRFTSIVVPPAVTFRRSPSGNLIVQPGAANATNSLKS
;
A
#
# COMPACT_ATOMS: atom_id res chain seq x y z
N HIS A 1 -10.68 29.80 21.59
CA HIS A 1 -9.78 29.58 22.71
C HIS A 1 -8.35 29.25 22.27
N GLU A 2 -8.16 28.23 21.41
CA GLU A 2 -6.83 27.79 20.96
C GLU A 2 -6.01 28.91 20.30
N LEU A 3 -6.62 29.81 19.51
CA LEU A 3 -5.95 30.98 18.92
C LEU A 3 -5.38 31.91 19.98
N ARG A 4 -6.15 32.15 21.05
CA ARG A 4 -5.67 33.01 22.15
C ARG A 4 -4.53 32.35 22.94
N VAL A 5 -4.59 31.01 23.08
CA VAL A 5 -3.49 30.26 23.70
C VAL A 5 -2.23 30.32 22.82
N GLU A 6 -2.37 30.19 21.50
CA GLU A 6 -1.25 30.34 20.54
C GLU A 6 -0.57 31.71 20.70
N GLU A 7 -1.35 32.80 20.73
CA GLU A 7 -0.82 34.17 20.96
C GLU A 7 0.01 34.24 22.24
N ILE A 8 -0.56 33.77 23.37
CA ILE A 8 0.11 33.78 24.68
C ILE A 8 1.38 32.93 24.66
N LEU A 9 1.35 31.73 24.01
CA LEU A 9 2.52 30.87 23.92
C LEU A 9 3.62 31.51 23.08
N ASN A 10 3.28 32.13 21.95
CA ASN A 10 4.25 32.85 21.13
C ASN A 10 4.91 34.03 21.85
N GLU A 11 4.14 34.73 22.72
CA GLU A 11 4.68 35.80 23.56
C GLU A 11 5.58 35.27 24.67
N ARG A 12 5.19 34.18 25.34
CA ARG A 12 5.85 33.67 26.54
C ARG A 12 6.97 32.69 26.27
N LEU A 13 6.89 31.95 25.16
CA LEU A 13 7.82 30.91 24.74
C LEU A 13 8.22 31.11 23.27
N PRO A 14 8.89 32.20 22.92
CA PRO A 14 9.26 32.49 21.55
C PRO A 14 10.18 31.42 20.99
N GLY A 15 9.88 30.97 19.76
CA GLY A 15 10.64 29.91 19.06
C GLY A 15 10.24 28.47 19.41
N VAL A 16 9.30 28.26 20.33
CA VAL A 16 8.72 26.93 20.55
C VAL A 16 7.61 26.68 19.53
N PRO A 17 7.70 25.62 18.70
CA PRO A 17 6.66 25.31 17.72
C PRO A 17 5.32 24.98 18.38
N VAL A 18 4.24 25.57 17.89
CA VAL A 18 2.88 25.31 18.38
C VAL A 18 2.06 24.64 17.28
N THR A 19 1.24 23.66 17.63
CA THR A 19 0.25 23.05 16.75
C THR A 19 -1.15 23.23 17.33
N LEU A 20 -2.07 23.77 16.53
CA LEU A 20 -3.47 23.97 16.92
C LEU A 20 -4.32 22.81 16.43
N SER A 21 -5.00 22.13 17.35
CA SER A 21 -5.76 20.93 17.04
C SER A 21 -6.89 21.17 16.04
N HIS A 22 -7.59 22.29 16.15
CA HIS A 22 -8.71 22.62 15.26
C HIS A 22 -8.27 22.97 13.80
N ARG A 23 -7.00 23.35 13.61
CA ARG A 23 -6.43 23.57 12.26
C ARG A 23 -5.89 22.29 11.66
N LEU A 24 -5.26 21.44 12.49
CA LEU A 24 -4.61 20.22 12.06
C LEU A 24 -5.65 19.12 11.75
N ASN A 25 -6.49 18.82 12.71
CA ASN A 25 -7.45 17.72 12.66
C ASN A 25 -8.78 18.11 13.31
N PRO A 26 -9.66 18.84 12.62
CA PRO A 26 -10.95 19.28 13.14
C PRO A 26 -11.95 18.11 13.26
N SER A 27 -11.61 17.06 14.00
CA SER A 27 -12.48 15.90 14.25
C SER A 27 -13.27 16.06 15.55
N LEU A 28 -14.42 15.37 15.64
CA LEU A 28 -15.07 15.11 16.92
C LEU A 28 -14.17 14.17 17.73
N ARG A 29 -14.30 14.22 19.06
CA ARG A 29 -13.57 13.40 20.04
C ARG A 29 -12.15 13.92 20.32
N GLU A 30 -11.94 14.24 21.57
CA GLU A 30 -10.72 14.86 22.09
C GLU A 30 -9.50 13.99 21.89
N TYR A 31 -9.63 12.67 22.05
CA TYR A 31 -8.51 11.74 21.98
C TYR A 31 -7.79 11.83 20.63
N ARG A 32 -8.52 11.65 19.52
CA ARG A 32 -7.96 11.71 18.15
C ARG A 32 -7.31 13.05 17.85
N ARG A 33 -7.96 14.13 18.25
CA ARG A 33 -7.43 15.50 18.08
C ARG A 33 -6.15 15.71 18.88
N THR A 34 -6.15 15.28 20.13
CA THR A 34 -5.00 15.47 21.05
C THR A 34 -3.80 14.66 20.58
N ILE A 35 -3.98 13.38 20.25
CA ILE A 35 -2.88 12.52 19.81
C ILE A 35 -2.27 13.01 18.50
N SER A 36 -3.08 13.28 17.47
CA SER A 36 -2.55 13.81 16.20
C SER A 36 -1.82 15.14 16.39
N THR A 37 -2.32 16.00 17.28
CA THR A 37 -1.68 17.30 17.56
C THR A 37 -0.36 17.15 18.31
N ALA A 38 -0.30 16.22 19.27
CA ALA A 38 0.93 15.92 20.03
C ALA A 38 2.00 15.31 19.13
N ILE A 39 1.63 14.36 18.27
CA ILE A 39 2.52 13.76 17.28
C ILE A 39 3.08 14.84 16.35
N ASP A 40 2.19 15.66 15.76
CA ASP A 40 2.60 16.73 14.85
C ASP A 40 3.57 17.71 15.52
N ALA A 41 3.23 18.20 16.72
CA ALA A 41 4.09 19.12 17.46
C ALA A 41 5.47 18.53 17.77
N SER A 42 5.51 17.23 18.13
CA SER A 42 6.78 16.53 18.44
C SER A 42 7.68 16.38 17.22
N LEU A 43 7.10 16.26 16.03
CA LEU A 43 7.84 16.07 14.78
C LEU A 43 8.36 17.38 14.16
N LYS A 44 7.77 18.54 14.49
CA LYS A 44 8.14 19.84 13.90
C LYS A 44 9.62 20.16 13.95
N PRO A 45 10.32 20.07 15.11
CA PRO A 45 11.74 20.40 15.16
C PRO A 45 12.63 19.46 14.33
N LEU A 46 12.22 18.20 14.21
CA LEU A 46 12.92 17.19 13.40
C LEU A 46 12.74 17.48 11.92
N MET A 47 11.50 17.67 11.49
CA MET A 47 11.17 17.88 10.08
C MET A 47 11.67 19.23 9.55
N ASP A 48 11.68 20.26 10.36
CA ASP A 48 12.24 21.56 9.98
C ASP A 48 13.74 21.44 9.65
N ARG A 49 14.51 20.75 10.50
CA ARG A 49 15.93 20.50 10.25
C ARG A 49 16.15 19.59 9.03
N TYR A 50 15.37 18.52 8.91
CA TYR A 50 15.50 17.56 7.82
C TYR A 50 15.19 18.20 6.47
N ILE A 51 14.05 18.87 6.34
CA ILE A 51 13.65 19.54 5.10
C ILE A 51 14.62 20.67 4.75
N GLY A 52 15.03 21.48 5.74
CA GLY A 52 16.03 22.55 5.53
C GLY A 52 17.37 22.00 5.03
N GLY A 53 17.84 20.90 5.61
CA GLY A 53 19.06 20.24 5.17
C GLY A 53 18.94 19.65 3.76
N LEU A 54 17.78 19.04 3.44
CA LEU A 54 17.50 18.49 2.11
C LEU A 54 17.50 19.59 1.04
N GLU A 55 16.77 20.69 1.27
CA GLU A 55 16.71 21.82 0.34
C GLU A 55 18.07 22.46 0.11
N ALA A 56 18.86 22.63 1.17
CA ALA A 56 20.22 23.16 1.07
C ALA A 56 21.12 22.23 0.22
N ALA A 57 21.09 20.91 0.48
CA ALA A 57 21.87 19.95 -0.29
C ALA A 57 21.45 19.88 -1.76
N MET A 58 20.16 20.00 -2.05
CA MET A 58 19.66 20.05 -3.44
C MET A 58 20.08 21.33 -4.16
N LEU A 59 20.03 22.47 -3.46
CA LEU A 59 20.49 23.75 -4.00
C LEU A 59 22.00 23.71 -4.30
N ASP A 60 22.81 23.18 -3.38
CA ASP A 60 24.26 23.00 -3.56
C ASP A 60 24.59 22.07 -4.73
N ALA A 61 23.73 21.08 -5.00
CA ALA A 61 23.81 20.22 -6.16
C ALA A 61 23.31 20.87 -7.47
N GLY A 62 22.88 22.15 -7.44
CA GLY A 62 22.42 22.90 -8.60
C GLY A 62 20.94 22.70 -8.95
N PHE A 63 20.14 22.08 -8.08
CA PHE A 63 18.71 21.94 -8.28
C PHE A 63 17.99 23.24 -7.92
N SER A 64 17.23 23.80 -8.87
CA SER A 64 16.48 25.06 -8.72
C SER A 64 14.95 24.85 -8.70
N GLY A 65 14.49 23.62 -8.70
CA GLY A 65 13.07 23.26 -8.70
C GLY A 65 12.42 23.34 -7.32
N LYS A 66 11.12 23.05 -7.26
CA LYS A 66 10.38 22.90 -6.00
C LYS A 66 10.58 21.50 -5.43
N VAL A 67 10.82 21.40 -4.13
CA VAL A 67 10.85 20.12 -3.41
C VAL A 67 9.42 19.77 -3.01
N LEU A 68 8.92 18.65 -3.54
CA LEU A 68 7.64 18.08 -3.19
C LEU A 68 7.87 16.87 -2.28
N VAL A 69 7.01 16.71 -1.29
CA VAL A 69 7.09 15.63 -0.30
C VAL A 69 5.80 14.83 -0.32
N LEU A 70 5.93 13.52 -0.28
CA LEU A 70 4.81 12.59 -0.24
C LEU A 70 4.06 12.67 1.09
N THR A 71 2.75 12.51 1.00
CA THR A 71 1.87 12.52 2.17
C THR A 71 1.21 11.15 2.38
N SER A 72 0.79 10.91 3.61
CA SER A 72 -0.06 9.75 3.96
C SER A 72 -1.43 9.75 3.26
N GLN A 73 -1.76 10.83 2.56
CA GLN A 73 -3.01 10.96 1.81
C GLN A 73 -2.87 10.56 0.33
N GLY A 74 -1.75 9.95 -0.06
CA GLY A 74 -1.55 9.48 -1.43
C GLY A 74 -1.29 10.61 -2.44
N THR A 75 -0.86 11.79 -1.98
CA THR A 75 -0.56 12.97 -2.79
C THR A 75 0.78 13.55 -2.41
N MET A 76 1.25 14.54 -3.17
CA MET A 76 2.41 15.34 -2.84
C MET A 76 1.99 16.74 -2.37
N VAL A 77 2.78 17.32 -1.51
CA VAL A 77 2.67 18.74 -1.12
C VAL A 77 4.03 19.42 -1.17
N ASN A 78 4.04 20.75 -1.15
CA ASN A 78 5.28 21.50 -1.02
C ASN A 78 5.95 21.20 0.34
N ALA A 79 7.28 21.17 0.38
CA ALA A 79 8.07 20.93 1.59
C ALA A 79 7.69 21.84 2.76
N ASP A 80 7.29 23.09 2.52
CA ASP A 80 6.80 24.01 3.53
C ASP A 80 5.53 23.54 4.24
N GLU A 81 4.65 22.81 3.54
CA GLU A 81 3.45 22.23 4.17
C GLU A 81 3.82 21.14 5.19
N ILE A 82 4.85 20.36 4.88
CA ILE A 82 5.37 19.34 5.82
C ILE A 82 6.04 19.98 7.03
N ARG A 83 6.73 21.11 6.89
CA ARG A 83 7.24 21.87 8.02
C ARG A 83 6.11 22.34 8.95
N ARG A 84 4.98 22.77 8.37
CA ARG A 84 3.81 23.24 9.13
C ARG A 84 3.03 22.10 9.78
N ALA A 85 2.90 20.97 9.07
CA ALA A 85 2.12 19.80 9.49
C ALA A 85 2.88 18.49 9.18
N PRO A 86 3.93 18.16 9.95
CA PRO A 86 4.76 16.98 9.74
C PRO A 86 4.00 15.66 9.74
N ILE A 87 2.89 15.57 10.44
CA ILE A 87 2.03 14.38 10.49
C ILE A 87 1.56 13.95 9.09
N LEU A 88 1.49 14.87 8.13
CA LEU A 88 1.16 14.56 6.74
C LEU A 88 2.13 13.56 6.09
N ALA A 89 3.40 13.53 6.51
CA ALA A 89 4.41 12.62 5.98
C ALA A 89 4.45 11.26 6.70
N LEU A 90 3.67 11.09 7.77
CA LEU A 90 3.66 9.86 8.55
C LEU A 90 3.10 8.70 7.72
N ASN A 91 3.87 7.61 7.54
CA ASN A 91 3.53 6.47 6.67
C ASN A 91 3.28 6.84 5.20
N SER A 92 3.89 7.92 4.69
CA SER A 92 3.71 8.35 3.30
C SER A 92 4.25 7.34 2.28
N GLY A 93 5.31 6.58 2.60
CA GLY A 93 5.87 5.56 1.71
C GLY A 93 4.84 4.50 1.32
N PRO A 94 4.30 3.73 2.26
CA PRO A 94 3.27 2.71 1.99
C PRO A 94 2.01 3.26 1.30
N SER A 95 1.66 4.51 1.54
CA SER A 95 0.49 5.17 0.94
C SER A 95 0.61 5.38 -0.58
N MET A 96 1.81 5.24 -1.15
CA MET A 96 2.05 5.40 -2.59
C MET A 96 1.82 4.13 -3.39
N ALA A 97 1.94 2.95 -2.78
CA ALA A 97 1.70 1.68 -3.48
C ALA A 97 0.31 1.61 -4.13
N PRO A 98 -0.82 1.93 -3.44
CA PRO A 98 -2.13 1.94 -4.07
C PRO A 98 -2.31 3.01 -5.15
N ILE A 99 -1.53 4.10 -5.12
CA ILE A 99 -1.54 5.11 -6.19
C ILE A 99 -0.94 4.53 -7.47
N ALA A 100 0.23 3.85 -7.37
CA ALA A 100 0.79 3.10 -8.49
C ALA A 100 -0.15 1.98 -8.95
N GLY A 101 -0.74 1.24 -8.01
CA GLY A 101 -1.69 0.18 -8.28
C GLY A 101 -2.91 0.68 -9.06
N ASN A 102 -3.49 1.80 -8.66
CA ASN A 102 -4.61 2.42 -9.39
C ASN A 102 -4.23 2.79 -10.84
N TYR A 103 -3.02 3.34 -11.04
CA TYR A 103 -2.52 3.64 -12.38
C TYR A 103 -2.36 2.36 -13.23
N VAL A 104 -1.76 1.31 -12.68
CA VAL A 104 -1.56 0.03 -13.36
C VAL A 104 -2.89 -0.66 -13.65
N ALA A 105 -3.82 -0.68 -12.70
CA ALA A 105 -5.15 -1.24 -12.88
C ALA A 105 -5.93 -0.53 -14.00
N ALA A 106 -5.92 0.79 -14.02
CA ALA A 106 -6.57 1.58 -15.06
C ALA A 106 -6.03 1.28 -16.48
N THR A 107 -4.81 0.76 -16.57
CA THR A 107 -4.17 0.43 -17.85
C THR A 107 -4.41 -1.02 -18.28
N ASP A 108 -4.31 -1.97 -17.36
CA ASP A 108 -4.22 -3.41 -17.68
C ASP A 108 -5.28 -4.28 -16.99
N SER A 109 -6.17 -3.71 -16.17
CA SER A 109 -7.25 -4.45 -15.51
C SER A 109 -8.62 -4.12 -16.09
N SER A 110 -9.53 -5.09 -16.08
CA SER A 110 -10.96 -4.92 -16.39
C SER A 110 -11.82 -4.85 -15.13
N GLU A 111 -11.28 -5.26 -14.00
CA GLU A 111 -11.96 -5.31 -12.71
C GLU A 111 -12.05 -3.91 -12.09
N ALA A 112 -13.19 -3.61 -11.46
CA ALA A 112 -13.44 -2.31 -10.85
C ALA A 112 -12.65 -2.10 -9.55
N ASP A 113 -12.39 -3.19 -8.83
CA ASP A 113 -11.68 -3.20 -7.56
C ASP A 113 -10.32 -3.87 -7.70
N THR A 114 -9.35 -3.38 -6.95
CA THR A 114 -7.98 -3.88 -7.01
C THR A 114 -7.39 -4.00 -5.61
N ILE A 115 -6.78 -5.14 -5.33
CA ILE A 115 -5.95 -5.38 -4.15
C ILE A 115 -4.52 -5.07 -4.52
N VAL A 116 -3.85 -4.20 -3.77
CA VAL A 116 -2.46 -3.80 -4.05
C VAL A 116 -1.60 -4.18 -2.85
N PHE A 117 -0.54 -4.93 -3.09
CA PHE A 117 0.44 -5.24 -2.04
C PHE A 117 1.87 -4.93 -2.46
N ASP A 118 2.69 -4.56 -1.49
CA ASP A 118 4.12 -4.27 -1.63
C ASP A 118 4.90 -5.11 -0.61
N THR A 119 5.73 -6.04 -1.09
CA THR A 119 6.51 -6.95 -0.26
C THR A 119 7.98 -6.61 -0.33
N GLY A 120 8.46 -5.96 0.71
CA GLY A 120 9.88 -5.65 0.87
C GLY A 120 10.68 -6.73 1.57
N GLY A 121 11.84 -6.35 2.12
CA GLY A 121 12.67 -7.25 2.93
C GLY A 121 12.12 -7.49 4.33
N THR A 122 11.31 -6.58 4.88
CA THR A 122 10.88 -6.60 6.29
C THR A 122 9.37 -6.67 6.43
N THR A 123 8.63 -5.92 5.61
CA THR A 123 7.18 -5.77 5.70
C THR A 123 6.47 -6.22 4.43
N PHE A 124 5.22 -6.55 4.62
CA PHE A 124 4.19 -6.70 3.61
C PHE A 124 3.14 -5.64 3.89
N ASP A 125 2.96 -4.74 2.95
CA ASP A 125 1.99 -3.65 3.00
C ASP A 125 0.87 -3.95 2.01
N VAL A 126 -0.38 -3.99 2.48
CA VAL A 126 -1.55 -4.21 1.62
C VAL A 126 -2.53 -3.06 1.73
N SER A 127 -3.08 -2.68 0.59
CA SER A 127 -4.03 -1.60 0.41
C SER A 127 -5.03 -1.97 -0.70
N LEU A 128 -6.04 -1.13 -0.87
CA LEU A 128 -7.13 -1.38 -1.81
C LEU A 128 -7.33 -0.17 -2.74
N VAL A 129 -7.85 -0.44 -3.93
CA VAL A 129 -8.44 0.55 -4.82
C VAL A 129 -9.87 0.10 -5.10
N ARG A 130 -10.84 0.97 -4.87
CA ARG A 130 -12.26 0.70 -5.12
C ARG A 130 -12.79 1.63 -6.19
N ALA A 131 -13.21 1.07 -7.32
CA ALA A 131 -13.74 1.84 -8.45
C ALA A 131 -12.86 3.06 -8.80
N GLY A 132 -11.54 2.89 -8.85
CA GLY A 132 -10.57 3.95 -9.13
C GLY A 132 -10.27 4.92 -7.98
N HIS A 133 -10.82 4.69 -6.78
CA HIS A 133 -10.56 5.49 -5.59
C HIS A 133 -9.80 4.71 -4.54
N VAL A 134 -8.80 5.33 -3.94
CA VAL A 134 -8.03 4.77 -2.83
C VAL A 134 -8.75 5.09 -1.51
N PRO A 135 -9.19 4.07 -0.73
CA PRO A 135 -9.87 4.30 0.54
C PRO A 135 -9.00 4.99 1.59
N PHE A 136 -9.65 5.78 2.44
CA PHE A 136 -9.01 6.42 3.59
C PHE A 136 -9.46 5.79 4.90
N THR A 137 -8.62 5.88 5.91
CA THR A 137 -8.93 5.49 7.29
C THR A 137 -8.56 6.59 8.28
N HIS A 138 -9.31 6.68 9.37
CA HIS A 138 -8.94 7.44 10.57
C HIS A 138 -8.33 6.54 11.66
N GLU A 139 -8.15 5.26 11.36
CA GLU A 139 -7.65 4.24 12.28
C GLU A 139 -6.22 3.80 11.97
N SER A 140 -5.35 4.78 11.73
CA SER A 140 -3.92 4.53 11.54
C SER A 140 -3.22 4.42 12.90
N TRP A 141 -2.56 3.30 13.17
CA TRP A 141 -1.89 2.99 14.43
C TRP A 141 -0.37 3.14 14.29
N LEU A 142 0.28 3.70 15.32
CA LEU A 142 1.73 3.73 15.44
C LEU A 142 2.22 2.46 16.16
N GLY A 143 2.27 1.33 15.45
CA GLY A 143 2.60 0.04 16.00
C GLY A 143 1.42 -0.95 15.93
N ARG A 144 1.29 -1.82 16.95
CA ARG A 144 0.24 -2.84 16.94
C ARG A 144 -1.14 -2.23 17.18
N PRO A 145 -2.15 -2.54 16.35
CA PRO A 145 -3.52 -2.10 16.57
C PRO A 145 -3.99 -2.44 18.00
N TYR A 146 -4.72 -1.51 18.61
CA TYR A 146 -5.27 -1.59 19.98
C TYR A 146 -4.24 -1.68 21.13
N GLN A 147 -2.95 -1.73 20.82
CA GLN A 147 -1.84 -1.79 21.81
C GLN A 147 -0.91 -0.58 21.75
N SER A 148 -1.12 0.32 20.79
CA SER A 148 -0.29 1.50 20.55
C SER A 148 -1.15 2.74 20.29
N ASP A 149 -0.53 3.86 19.93
CA ASP A 149 -1.23 5.12 19.72
C ASP A 149 -1.97 5.16 18.39
N LEU A 150 -3.27 5.48 18.46
CA LEU A 150 -4.09 5.74 17.28
C LEU A 150 -3.84 7.18 16.83
N THR A 151 -3.36 7.40 15.61
CA THR A 151 -3.07 8.75 15.12
C THR A 151 -4.33 9.61 14.97
N GLY A 152 -5.46 8.99 14.61
CA GLY A 152 -6.72 9.68 14.33
C GLY A 152 -6.64 10.69 13.18
N PHE A 153 -5.54 10.68 12.41
CA PHE A 153 -5.33 11.55 11.26
C PHE A 153 -5.72 10.81 9.97
N PRO A 154 -6.47 11.45 9.04
CA PRO A 154 -6.89 10.79 7.81
C PRO A 154 -5.68 10.40 6.94
N SER A 155 -5.59 9.13 6.61
CA SER A 155 -4.53 8.58 5.76
C SER A 155 -5.10 7.52 4.82
N VAL A 156 -4.36 7.18 3.78
CA VAL A 156 -4.65 6.01 2.95
C VAL A 156 -4.73 4.76 3.82
N ASP A 157 -5.72 3.92 3.59
CA ASP A 157 -5.89 2.67 4.34
C ASP A 157 -4.86 1.64 3.86
N VAL A 158 -3.81 1.46 4.67
CA VAL A 158 -2.73 0.50 4.44
C VAL A 158 -2.57 -0.36 5.67
N LYS A 159 -2.66 -1.67 5.49
CA LYS A 159 -2.35 -2.64 6.54
C LYS A 159 -0.93 -3.16 6.34
N SER A 160 -0.08 -2.99 7.34
CA SER A 160 1.31 -3.44 7.32
C SER A 160 1.50 -4.60 8.30
N VAL A 161 2.13 -5.67 7.83
CA VAL A 161 2.48 -6.83 8.66
C VAL A 161 3.95 -7.20 8.48
N GLY A 162 4.56 -7.77 9.52
CA GLY A 162 5.96 -8.19 9.51
C GLY A 162 6.16 -9.50 8.72
N ALA A 163 5.98 -9.43 7.40
CA ALA A 163 6.04 -10.58 6.49
C ALA A 163 6.83 -10.23 5.22
N GLY A 164 8.12 -9.92 5.35
CA GLY A 164 9.02 -9.64 4.23
C GLY A 164 9.96 -10.78 3.89
N GLY A 165 10.81 -10.62 2.87
CA GLY A 165 11.80 -11.61 2.45
C GLY A 165 12.85 -11.96 3.53
N GLY A 166 13.08 -11.06 4.49
CA GLY A 166 13.94 -11.28 5.65
C GLY A 166 13.24 -11.86 6.88
N SER A 167 11.94 -12.22 6.80
CA SER A 167 11.21 -12.84 7.91
C SER A 167 11.88 -14.13 8.35
N ILE A 168 12.17 -14.24 9.65
CA ILE A 168 12.89 -15.37 10.25
C ILE A 168 11.94 -16.55 10.39
N ALA A 169 12.39 -17.73 9.97
CA ALA A 169 11.69 -19.00 10.15
C ALA A 169 12.26 -19.73 11.39
N TRP A 170 11.37 -20.19 12.27
CA TRP A 170 11.74 -20.88 13.50
C TRP A 170 10.66 -21.88 13.92
N VAL A 171 11.07 -22.90 14.66
CA VAL A 171 10.16 -23.93 15.18
C VAL A 171 10.09 -23.76 16.69
N ASP A 172 8.87 -23.70 17.22
CA ASP A 172 8.67 -23.57 18.67
C ASP A 172 8.82 -24.92 19.42
N ASP A 173 8.75 -24.86 20.74
CA ASP A 173 8.86 -26.05 21.60
C ASP A 173 7.73 -27.07 21.37
N GLY A 174 6.63 -26.68 20.75
CA GLY A 174 5.53 -27.53 20.35
C GLY A 174 5.70 -28.18 18.98
N GLY A 175 6.79 -27.87 18.26
CA GLY A 175 7.06 -28.37 16.92
C GLY A 175 6.25 -27.65 15.83
N VAL A 176 5.79 -26.42 16.08
CA VAL A 176 5.05 -25.61 15.10
C VAL A 176 6.02 -24.65 14.39
N LEU A 177 5.96 -24.64 13.06
CA LEU A 177 6.71 -23.69 12.24
C LEU A 177 6.08 -22.30 12.27
N HIS A 178 6.91 -21.31 12.56
CA HIS A 178 6.58 -19.89 12.50
C HIS A 178 7.47 -19.16 11.49
N VAL A 179 6.93 -18.14 10.83
CA VAL A 179 7.68 -17.25 9.91
C VAL A 179 7.34 -15.80 10.24
N GLY A 180 8.35 -15.06 10.71
CA GLY A 180 8.15 -13.71 11.23
C GLY A 180 7.49 -13.71 12.63
N PRO A 181 6.96 -12.54 13.10
CA PRO A 181 7.06 -11.21 12.47
C PRO A 181 8.48 -10.61 12.54
N GLN A 182 9.43 -11.28 13.22
CA GLN A 182 10.82 -10.84 13.33
C GLN A 182 11.51 -10.95 11.96
N SER A 183 12.26 -9.92 11.62
CA SER A 183 13.06 -9.87 10.40
C SER A 183 14.54 -9.81 10.73
N ALA A 184 15.36 -10.51 9.95
CA ALA A 184 16.82 -10.41 10.01
C ALA A 184 17.33 -9.03 9.56
N GLY A 185 16.47 -8.19 8.96
CA GLY A 185 16.83 -6.90 8.42
C GLY A 185 17.82 -7.00 7.27
N SER A 186 18.58 -5.92 7.05
CA SER A 186 19.67 -5.90 6.06
C SER A 186 21.03 -6.26 6.67
N VAL A 187 21.21 -6.04 7.97
CA VAL A 187 22.42 -6.33 8.74
C VAL A 187 22.00 -6.93 10.10
N PRO A 188 22.41 -8.17 10.41
CA PRO A 188 23.25 -9.07 9.62
C PRO A 188 22.55 -9.65 8.38
N GLY A 189 21.22 -9.55 8.26
CA GLY A 189 20.43 -10.02 7.14
C GLY A 189 20.23 -11.54 7.09
N PRO A 190 19.59 -12.04 6.01
CA PRO A 190 19.50 -13.45 5.68
C PRO A 190 20.84 -14.18 5.72
N VAL A 191 20.82 -15.46 6.03
CA VAL A 191 22.04 -16.31 6.07
C VAL A 191 22.77 -16.27 4.72
N CYS A 192 22.03 -16.30 3.62
CA CYS A 192 22.58 -16.27 2.27
C CYS A 192 23.39 -15.01 1.93
N TYR A 193 23.22 -13.89 2.67
CA TYR A 193 23.99 -12.67 2.40
C TYR A 193 25.45 -12.78 2.85
N GLY A 194 25.79 -13.76 3.71
CA GLY A 194 27.16 -13.94 4.19
C GLY A 194 27.66 -12.83 5.11
N ALA A 195 26.76 -11.99 5.65
CA ALA A 195 27.09 -10.85 6.49
C ALA A 195 26.97 -11.16 8.01
N GLY A 196 26.93 -12.44 8.39
CA GLY A 196 26.86 -12.90 9.78
C GLY A 196 25.46 -13.26 10.26
N GLY A 197 24.46 -13.30 9.39
CA GLY A 197 23.13 -13.84 9.68
C GLY A 197 23.22 -15.34 10.02
N THR A 198 22.47 -15.77 11.05
CA THR A 198 22.45 -17.17 11.52
C THR A 198 21.07 -17.80 11.48
N GLU A 199 20.03 -16.98 11.39
CA GLU A 199 18.64 -17.44 11.38
C GLU A 199 18.15 -17.59 9.94
N PRO A 200 17.56 -18.75 9.55
CA PRO A 200 17.03 -18.95 8.22
C PRO A 200 15.82 -18.03 8.00
N THR A 201 15.74 -17.48 6.79
CA THR A 201 14.69 -16.52 6.38
C THR A 201 13.94 -17.02 5.16
N VAL A 202 12.89 -16.29 4.77
CA VAL A 202 12.17 -16.51 3.51
C VAL A 202 13.11 -16.42 2.30
N SER A 203 14.08 -15.49 2.29
CA SER A 203 15.09 -15.39 1.21
C SER A 203 15.97 -16.65 1.14
N ASP A 204 16.36 -17.21 2.28
CA ASP A 204 17.12 -18.48 2.33
C ASP A 204 16.28 -19.64 1.78
N ALA A 205 15.00 -19.71 2.15
CA ALA A 205 14.09 -20.72 1.64
C ALA A 205 13.89 -20.61 0.11
N ALA A 206 13.66 -19.41 -0.40
CA ALA A 206 13.51 -19.17 -1.84
C ALA A 206 14.80 -19.54 -2.61
N LEU A 207 15.98 -19.31 -2.02
CA LEU A 207 17.25 -19.69 -2.60
C LEU A 207 17.42 -21.22 -2.64
N VAL A 208 17.06 -21.93 -1.55
CA VAL A 208 17.13 -23.41 -1.50
C VAL A 208 16.17 -24.06 -2.48
N LEU A 209 15.01 -23.47 -2.72
CA LEU A 209 14.04 -23.92 -3.73
C LEU A 209 14.46 -23.61 -5.18
N GLY A 210 15.56 -22.85 -5.39
CA GLY A 210 16.02 -22.45 -6.71
C GLY A 210 15.19 -21.31 -7.34
N TYR A 211 14.36 -20.62 -6.56
CA TYR A 211 13.55 -19.49 -7.03
C TYR A 211 14.39 -18.23 -7.23
N ILE A 212 15.47 -18.07 -6.48
CA ILE A 212 16.45 -16.99 -6.61
C ILE A 212 17.76 -17.56 -7.19
N ASP A 213 18.36 -16.83 -8.12
CA ASP A 213 19.69 -17.15 -8.65
C ASP A 213 20.79 -16.66 -7.70
N PRO A 214 21.65 -17.56 -7.17
CA PRO A 214 22.73 -17.16 -6.26
C PRO A 214 23.72 -16.16 -6.89
N ASP A 215 23.90 -16.21 -8.20
CA ASP A 215 24.88 -15.39 -8.92
C ASP A 215 24.25 -14.13 -9.57
N TYR A 216 22.91 -14.01 -9.58
CA TYR A 216 22.22 -12.87 -10.25
C TYR A 216 21.40 -12.00 -9.29
N PHE A 217 21.51 -12.19 -7.99
CA PHE A 217 20.76 -11.38 -7.03
C PHE A 217 21.13 -9.89 -7.12
N LEU A 218 20.10 -9.02 -7.23
CA LEU A 218 20.23 -7.59 -7.52
C LEU A 218 21.08 -7.30 -8.78
N GLY A 219 20.86 -8.10 -9.83
CA GLY A 219 21.60 -7.99 -11.09
C GLY A 219 23.07 -8.40 -10.94
N GLY A 220 23.36 -9.36 -10.05
CA GLY A 220 24.70 -9.88 -9.79
C GLY A 220 25.56 -9.03 -8.85
N ARG A 221 24.98 -8.02 -8.19
CA ARG A 221 25.70 -7.18 -7.22
C ARG A 221 26.05 -7.90 -5.92
N ILE A 222 25.24 -8.88 -5.54
CA ILE A 222 25.44 -9.70 -4.35
C ILE A 222 25.39 -11.16 -4.78
N ARG A 223 26.43 -11.92 -4.40
CA ARG A 223 26.46 -13.36 -4.56
C ARG A 223 25.95 -14.02 -3.28
N LEU A 224 24.96 -14.92 -3.43
CA LEU A 224 24.31 -15.57 -2.28
C LEU A 224 24.97 -16.92 -1.96
N ASP A 225 25.08 -17.25 -0.67
CA ASP A 225 25.60 -18.53 -0.18
C ASP A 225 24.48 -19.57 -0.01
N LEU A 226 24.21 -20.32 -1.08
CA LEU A 226 23.24 -21.42 -1.08
C LEU A 226 23.59 -22.50 -0.05
N ALA A 227 24.88 -22.82 0.12
CA ALA A 227 25.31 -23.88 1.03
C ALA A 227 25.05 -23.49 2.50
N ALA A 228 25.27 -22.22 2.86
CA ALA A 228 24.95 -21.71 4.19
C ALA A 228 23.44 -21.72 4.47
N SER A 229 22.60 -21.25 3.51
CA SER A 229 21.14 -21.31 3.63
C SER A 229 20.64 -22.74 3.83
N ARG A 230 21.12 -23.68 3.01
CA ARG A 230 20.74 -25.10 3.10
C ARG A 230 21.08 -25.70 4.46
N ARG A 231 22.25 -25.39 5.02
CA ARG A 231 22.64 -25.81 6.37
C ARG A 231 21.73 -25.21 7.44
N ALA A 232 21.48 -23.89 7.39
CA ALA A 232 20.66 -23.23 8.39
C ALA A 232 19.22 -23.76 8.40
N ILE A 233 18.62 -24.00 7.21
CA ILE A 233 17.29 -24.60 7.09
C ILE A 233 17.30 -26.05 7.59
N ALA A 234 18.33 -26.84 7.23
CA ALA A 234 18.45 -28.22 7.68
C ALA A 234 18.51 -28.32 9.21
N ASP A 235 19.34 -27.49 9.85
CA ASP A 235 19.59 -27.56 11.29
C ASP A 235 18.43 -26.99 12.12
N LYS A 236 17.83 -25.85 11.69
CA LYS A 236 16.89 -25.09 12.52
C LYS A 236 15.41 -25.35 12.20
N VAL A 237 15.10 -25.87 11.02
CA VAL A 237 13.71 -26.09 10.57
C VAL A 237 13.47 -27.54 10.15
N ALA A 238 14.24 -28.06 9.19
CA ALA A 238 13.99 -29.37 8.60
C ALA A 238 14.23 -30.49 9.64
N GLY A 239 15.35 -30.45 10.39
CA GLY A 239 15.68 -31.43 11.45
C GLY A 239 14.60 -31.51 12.53
N PRO A 240 14.21 -30.39 13.18
CA PRO A 240 13.12 -30.36 14.16
C PRO A 240 11.78 -30.89 13.63
N LEU A 241 11.46 -30.65 12.35
CA LEU A 241 10.20 -31.08 11.74
C LEU A 241 10.27 -32.46 11.07
N GLY A 242 11.45 -33.10 10.99
CA GLY A 242 11.62 -34.36 10.28
C GLY A 242 11.42 -34.29 8.75
N LEU A 243 11.72 -33.11 8.15
CA LEU A 243 11.53 -32.84 6.73
C LEU A 243 12.84 -32.83 5.95
N SER A 244 12.78 -32.92 4.61
CA SER A 244 13.92 -32.54 3.78
C SER A 244 14.11 -31.02 3.75
N SER A 245 15.29 -30.54 3.36
CA SER A 245 15.56 -29.10 3.27
C SER A 245 14.62 -28.39 2.29
N GLU A 246 14.30 -29.04 1.17
CA GLU A 246 13.37 -28.52 0.17
C GLU A 246 11.92 -28.47 0.69
N ALA A 247 11.47 -29.53 1.38
CA ALA A 247 10.14 -29.56 1.97
C ALA A 247 10.01 -28.51 3.08
N ALA A 248 11.04 -28.35 3.92
CA ALA A 248 11.06 -27.30 4.95
C ALA A 248 11.08 -25.89 4.33
N ALA A 249 11.87 -25.68 3.28
CA ALA A 249 11.89 -24.40 2.56
C ALA A 249 10.51 -24.07 1.93
N LEU A 250 9.84 -25.07 1.36
CA LEU A 250 8.48 -24.89 0.84
C LEU A 250 7.49 -24.54 1.96
N ALA A 251 7.55 -25.26 3.10
CA ALA A 251 6.71 -24.97 4.27
C ALA A 251 6.92 -23.55 4.81
N ILE A 252 8.17 -23.04 4.79
CA ILE A 252 8.47 -21.63 5.14
C ILE A 252 7.71 -20.67 4.22
N LEU A 253 7.74 -20.88 2.89
CA LEU A 253 7.02 -20.03 1.94
C LEU A 253 5.50 -20.16 2.10
N ASP A 254 4.99 -21.35 2.41
CA ASP A 254 3.56 -21.57 2.64
C ASP A 254 3.06 -20.79 3.87
N VAL A 255 3.74 -20.92 5.03
CA VAL A 255 3.39 -20.16 6.24
C VAL A 255 3.50 -18.66 6.02
N TRP A 256 4.55 -18.21 5.32
CA TRP A 256 4.72 -16.80 4.96
C TRP A 256 3.57 -16.30 4.09
N THR A 257 3.14 -17.10 3.09
CA THR A 257 2.02 -16.79 2.20
C THR A 257 0.70 -16.70 2.98
N GLU A 258 0.42 -17.64 3.90
CA GLU A 258 -0.79 -17.61 4.72
C GLU A 258 -0.87 -16.36 5.60
N ASN A 259 0.25 -15.91 6.18
CA ASN A 259 0.28 -14.66 6.95
C ASN A 259 -0.14 -13.44 6.09
N MET A 260 0.25 -13.42 4.82
CA MET A 260 -0.14 -12.37 3.88
C MET A 260 -1.60 -12.49 3.44
N VAL A 261 -2.05 -13.71 3.12
CA VAL A 261 -3.45 -14.00 2.77
C VAL A 261 -4.39 -13.58 3.91
N GLN A 262 -4.02 -13.83 5.15
CA GLN A 262 -4.79 -13.37 6.32
C GLN A 262 -4.86 -11.84 6.37
N ALA A 263 -3.76 -11.14 6.12
CA ALA A 263 -3.75 -9.68 6.11
C ALA A 263 -4.61 -9.08 4.98
N ILE A 264 -4.60 -9.70 3.79
CA ILE A 264 -5.46 -9.31 2.67
C ILE A 264 -6.94 -9.58 3.02
N SER A 265 -7.24 -10.76 3.57
CA SER A 265 -8.60 -11.11 3.96
C SER A 265 -9.18 -10.12 4.97
N ASP A 266 -8.39 -9.72 5.96
CA ASP A 266 -8.83 -8.74 6.96
C ASP A 266 -9.17 -7.37 6.33
N ILE A 267 -8.33 -6.84 5.44
CA ILE A 267 -8.60 -5.53 4.84
C ILE A 267 -9.75 -5.59 3.82
N THR A 268 -9.87 -6.68 3.04
CA THR A 268 -10.93 -6.84 2.05
C THR A 268 -12.29 -7.00 2.72
N VAL A 269 -12.38 -7.78 3.81
CA VAL A 269 -13.60 -7.90 4.62
C VAL A 269 -14.01 -6.56 5.22
N ASN A 270 -13.06 -5.82 5.82
CA ASN A 270 -13.34 -4.52 6.43
C ASN A 270 -13.84 -3.47 5.42
N GLN A 271 -13.42 -3.61 4.16
CA GLN A 271 -13.79 -2.68 3.09
C GLN A 271 -14.89 -3.23 2.16
N GLY A 272 -15.41 -4.43 2.41
CA GLY A 272 -16.48 -5.05 1.62
C GLY A 272 -16.08 -5.32 0.16
N ILE A 273 -14.83 -5.75 -0.08
CA ILE A 273 -14.33 -6.16 -1.39
C ILE A 273 -14.32 -7.68 -1.49
N ASP A 274 -14.92 -8.22 -2.56
CA ASP A 274 -14.83 -9.64 -2.91
C ASP A 274 -13.57 -9.88 -3.76
N PRO A 275 -12.56 -10.60 -3.24
CA PRO A 275 -11.33 -10.88 -3.99
C PRO A 275 -11.56 -11.65 -5.30
N THR A 276 -12.65 -12.43 -5.39
CA THR A 276 -12.95 -13.23 -6.59
C THR A 276 -13.40 -12.38 -7.78
N THR A 277 -13.75 -11.12 -7.55
CA THR A 277 -14.12 -10.13 -8.57
C THR A 277 -13.13 -8.97 -8.68
N ALA A 278 -12.03 -9.04 -7.93
CA ALA A 278 -10.99 -8.03 -7.90
C ALA A 278 -9.71 -8.50 -8.61
N SER A 279 -9.00 -7.58 -9.26
CA SER A 279 -7.62 -7.82 -9.66
C SER A 279 -6.68 -7.71 -8.45
N ILE A 280 -5.51 -8.34 -8.53
CA ILE A 280 -4.47 -8.19 -7.51
C ILE A 280 -3.18 -7.70 -8.15
N ILE A 281 -2.51 -6.75 -7.53
CA ILE A 281 -1.24 -6.18 -7.99
C ILE A 281 -0.16 -6.48 -6.96
N GLY A 282 0.91 -7.14 -7.40
CA GLY A 282 2.06 -7.47 -6.57
C GLY A 282 3.25 -6.56 -6.87
N GLY A 283 3.72 -5.85 -5.85
CA GLY A 283 4.93 -5.03 -5.87
C GLY A 283 5.88 -5.36 -4.74
N GLY A 284 7.10 -4.80 -4.81
CA GLY A 284 8.20 -5.07 -3.90
C GLY A 284 9.14 -6.17 -4.42
N GLY A 285 10.40 -6.11 -3.95
CA GLY A 285 11.45 -7.01 -4.43
C GLY A 285 11.20 -8.48 -4.13
N ALA A 286 10.48 -8.81 -3.05
CA ALA A 286 10.16 -10.18 -2.65
C ALA A 286 8.78 -10.66 -3.13
N ALA A 287 7.93 -9.79 -3.64
CA ALA A 287 6.55 -10.12 -4.01
C ALA A 287 6.45 -11.26 -5.02
N GLY A 288 7.32 -11.29 -6.02
CA GLY A 288 7.31 -12.31 -7.07
C GLY A 288 7.45 -13.74 -6.56
N LEU A 289 8.00 -13.95 -5.37
CA LEU A 289 8.22 -15.28 -4.81
C LEU A 289 6.92 -16.03 -4.51
N ASN A 290 5.85 -15.31 -4.14
CA ASN A 290 4.58 -15.93 -3.77
C ASN A 290 3.33 -15.20 -4.29
N ALA A 291 3.47 -14.16 -5.11
CA ALA A 291 2.33 -13.39 -5.63
C ALA A 291 1.28 -14.27 -6.33
N VAL A 292 1.73 -15.26 -7.12
CA VAL A 292 0.83 -16.19 -7.79
C VAL A 292 0.08 -17.08 -6.79
N ALA A 293 0.78 -17.54 -5.75
CA ALA A 293 0.17 -18.33 -4.68
C ALA A 293 -0.86 -17.51 -3.88
N ILE A 294 -0.56 -16.25 -3.57
CA ILE A 294 -1.50 -15.31 -2.93
C ILE A 294 -2.75 -15.14 -3.79
N ALA A 295 -2.58 -14.80 -5.07
CA ALA A 295 -3.70 -14.58 -6.00
C ALA A 295 -4.60 -15.84 -6.13
N ALA A 296 -3.99 -17.02 -6.22
CA ALA A 296 -4.71 -18.29 -6.27
C ALA A 296 -5.48 -18.58 -4.96
N ARG A 297 -4.88 -18.32 -3.78
CA ARG A 297 -5.53 -18.48 -2.47
C ARG A 297 -6.69 -17.53 -2.26
N MET A 298 -6.56 -16.29 -2.74
CA MET A 298 -7.63 -15.29 -2.70
C MET A 298 -8.71 -15.51 -3.76
N GLY A 299 -8.46 -16.36 -4.76
CA GLY A 299 -9.37 -16.59 -5.88
C GLY A 299 -9.43 -15.43 -6.88
N CYS A 300 -8.44 -14.54 -6.87
CA CYS A 300 -8.40 -13.40 -7.79
C CYS A 300 -8.23 -13.90 -9.24
N PRO A 301 -9.01 -13.42 -10.21
CA PRO A 301 -8.94 -13.87 -11.59
C PRO A 301 -7.67 -13.42 -12.31
N THR A 302 -7.14 -12.27 -11.93
CA THR A 302 -6.01 -11.61 -12.60
C THR A 302 -5.00 -11.12 -11.57
N LEU A 303 -3.72 -11.51 -11.76
CA LEU A 303 -2.58 -10.94 -11.05
C LEU A 303 -1.77 -10.09 -12.04
N LEU A 304 -1.48 -8.86 -11.63
CA LEU A 304 -0.59 -7.94 -12.34
C LEU A 304 0.71 -7.75 -11.54
N ILE A 305 1.86 -7.90 -12.20
CA ILE A 305 3.16 -7.54 -11.61
C ILE A 305 3.77 -6.46 -12.50
N PRO A 306 3.80 -5.21 -12.03
CA PRO A 306 4.34 -4.10 -12.81
C PRO A 306 5.83 -4.27 -13.07
N GLU A 307 6.31 -3.83 -14.24
CA GLU A 307 7.75 -3.78 -14.54
C GLU A 307 8.52 -2.96 -13.49
N VAL A 308 7.90 -1.88 -13.02
CA VAL A 308 8.41 -1.03 -11.93
C VAL A 308 8.09 -1.58 -10.54
N GLY A 309 7.51 -2.77 -10.45
CA GLY A 309 6.92 -3.33 -9.22
C GLY A 309 7.88 -3.41 -8.05
N ALA A 310 9.17 -3.68 -8.27
CA ALA A 310 10.16 -3.71 -7.19
C ALA A 310 10.31 -2.38 -6.43
N GLY A 311 9.91 -1.27 -7.04
CA GLY A 311 9.83 0.07 -6.45
C GLY A 311 8.41 0.65 -6.54
N LEU A 312 7.38 -0.15 -6.26
CA LEU A 312 5.98 0.22 -6.48
C LEU A 312 5.61 1.55 -5.80
N SER A 313 6.01 1.73 -4.55
CA SER A 313 5.78 2.99 -3.81
C SER A 313 6.49 4.19 -4.46
N ALA A 314 7.71 4.00 -4.97
CA ALA A 314 8.42 5.06 -5.70
C ALA A 314 7.76 5.37 -7.06
N ALA A 315 7.25 4.34 -7.75
CA ALA A 315 6.46 4.52 -8.97
C ALA A 315 5.17 5.31 -8.70
N GLY A 316 4.51 5.04 -7.56
CA GLY A 316 3.36 5.83 -7.11
C GLY A 316 3.67 7.30 -6.91
N ALA A 317 4.86 7.61 -6.40
CA ALA A 317 5.32 9.00 -6.28
C ALA A 317 5.42 9.71 -7.64
N VAL A 318 5.87 9.00 -8.67
CA VAL A 318 6.03 9.58 -10.02
C VAL A 318 4.69 9.92 -10.67
N VAL A 319 3.65 9.11 -10.42
CA VAL A 319 2.31 9.31 -10.99
C VAL A 319 1.35 10.03 -10.04
N SER A 320 1.80 10.38 -8.83
CA SER A 320 0.98 11.06 -7.85
C SER A 320 0.75 12.52 -8.21
N ASP A 321 -0.46 12.99 -7.94
CA ASP A 321 -0.82 14.40 -8.08
C ASP A 321 -0.31 15.22 -6.89
N VAL A 322 -0.12 16.53 -7.10
CA VAL A 322 -0.03 17.48 -5.99
C VAL A 322 -1.42 17.72 -5.45
N GLY A 323 -1.64 17.45 -4.17
CA GLY A 323 -3.00 17.52 -3.65
C GLY A 323 -3.09 17.63 -2.14
N ARG A 324 -4.26 18.04 -1.65
CA ARG A 324 -4.53 18.22 -0.24
C ARG A 324 -6.00 17.96 0.09
N GLY A 325 -6.23 17.33 1.25
CA GLY A 325 -7.56 17.20 1.85
C GLY A 325 -7.90 18.42 2.73
N PHE A 326 -9.11 18.95 2.57
CA PHE A 326 -9.70 19.97 3.43
C PHE A 326 -10.93 19.38 4.11
N ARG A 327 -11.12 19.65 5.39
CA ARG A 327 -12.21 19.12 6.22
C ARG A 327 -12.90 20.22 7.00
N ARG A 328 -14.23 20.14 7.09
CA ARG A 328 -15.05 21.04 7.92
C ARG A 328 -16.03 20.22 8.75
N LEU A 329 -16.02 20.46 10.05
CA LEU A 329 -17.00 19.87 10.95
C LEU A 329 -18.31 20.67 10.82
N PHE A 330 -19.38 19.98 10.45
CA PHE A 330 -20.73 20.54 10.46
C PHE A 330 -21.74 19.39 10.54
N VAL A 331 -22.44 19.31 11.66
CA VAL A 331 -23.37 18.21 11.96
C VAL A 331 -24.78 18.57 11.50
N THR A 332 -25.35 17.72 10.68
CA THR A 332 -26.77 17.74 10.29
C THR A 332 -27.27 16.32 10.13
N ASN A 333 -28.57 16.10 9.95
CA ASN A 333 -29.12 14.75 9.78
C ASN A 333 -30.24 14.73 8.76
N SER A 334 -30.61 13.52 8.28
CA SER A 334 -31.60 13.33 7.22
C SER A 334 -33.02 13.73 7.60
N SER A 335 -33.36 13.83 8.90
CA SER A 335 -34.69 14.26 9.37
C SER A 335 -34.82 15.78 9.57
N ALA A 336 -33.69 16.47 9.76
CA ALA A 336 -33.61 17.92 9.95
C ALA A 336 -32.39 18.48 9.22
N PHE A 337 -32.39 18.35 7.91
CA PHE A 337 -31.24 18.69 7.08
C PHE A 337 -31.10 20.20 6.87
N ASP A 338 -29.98 20.75 7.30
CA ASP A 338 -29.65 22.18 7.10
C ASP A 338 -28.96 22.39 5.76
N THR A 339 -29.74 22.48 4.69
CA THR A 339 -29.25 22.73 3.32
C THR A 339 -28.41 24.02 3.23
N ALA A 340 -28.79 25.08 3.94
CA ALA A 340 -28.07 26.36 3.89
C ALA A 340 -26.69 26.25 4.55
N GLY A 341 -26.62 25.61 5.72
CA GLY A 341 -25.37 25.34 6.42
C GLY A 341 -24.43 24.42 5.63
N VAL A 342 -24.96 23.34 5.02
CA VAL A 342 -24.18 22.44 4.17
C VAL A 342 -23.61 23.19 2.96
N ARG A 343 -24.44 23.97 2.26
CA ARG A 343 -23.98 24.78 1.13
C ARG A 343 -22.87 25.75 1.52
N ALA A 344 -22.98 26.40 2.68
CA ALA A 344 -21.94 27.29 3.18
C ALA A 344 -20.62 26.54 3.43
N LYS A 345 -20.67 25.30 3.99
CA LYS A 345 -19.47 24.48 4.22
C LYS A 345 -18.83 23.96 2.94
N LEU A 346 -19.63 23.56 1.98
CA LEU A 346 -19.13 23.17 0.64
C LEU A 346 -18.46 24.35 -0.08
N ALA A 347 -19.01 25.57 0.04
CA ALA A 347 -18.39 26.77 -0.50
C ALA A 347 -17.05 27.12 0.18
N GLU A 348 -16.97 26.99 1.52
CA GLU A 348 -15.70 27.14 2.25
C GLU A 348 -14.64 26.12 1.79
N LEU A 349 -15.03 24.86 1.59
CA LEU A 349 -14.16 23.81 1.10
C LEU A 349 -13.68 24.08 -0.32
N ARG A 350 -14.58 24.48 -1.20
CA ARG A 350 -14.26 24.87 -2.59
C ARG A 350 -13.24 26.00 -2.62
N THR A 351 -13.49 27.08 -1.86
CA THR A 351 -12.57 28.22 -1.77
C THR A 351 -11.19 27.81 -1.29
N ALA A 352 -11.11 26.93 -0.28
CA ALA A 352 -9.83 26.44 0.21
C ALA A 352 -9.09 25.58 -0.81
N ALA A 353 -9.80 24.72 -1.55
CA ALA A 353 -9.25 23.88 -2.60
C ALA A 353 -8.75 24.71 -3.80
N GLU A 354 -9.53 25.68 -4.25
CA GLU A 354 -9.15 26.60 -5.33
C GLU A 354 -7.94 27.48 -4.96
N ALA A 355 -7.88 27.96 -3.72
CA ALA A 355 -6.74 28.72 -3.21
C ALA A 355 -5.46 27.86 -3.20
N PHE A 356 -5.56 26.58 -2.83
CA PHE A 356 -4.45 25.65 -2.90
C PHE A 356 -3.99 25.43 -4.35
N ALA A 357 -4.92 25.16 -5.29
CA ALA A 357 -4.59 24.98 -6.70
C ALA A 357 -3.90 26.22 -7.30
N ALA A 358 -4.40 27.42 -6.96
CA ALA A 358 -3.77 28.69 -7.37
C ALA A 358 -2.35 28.85 -6.79
N GLN A 359 -2.11 28.45 -5.55
CA GLN A 359 -0.77 28.49 -4.92
C GLN A 359 0.22 27.54 -5.62
N ILE A 360 -0.25 26.39 -6.08
CA ILE A 360 0.54 25.44 -6.88
C ILE A 360 0.81 25.98 -8.28
N GLY A 361 -0.07 26.81 -8.80
CA GLY A 361 -0.04 27.30 -10.18
C GLY A 361 -0.65 26.31 -11.17
N ALA A 362 -1.51 25.41 -10.69
CA ALA A 362 -2.18 24.44 -11.53
C ALA A 362 -3.31 25.11 -12.34
N PRO A 363 -3.41 24.82 -13.65
CA PRO A 363 -4.54 25.30 -14.45
C PRO A 363 -5.84 24.58 -14.06
N ALA A 364 -6.98 25.22 -14.31
CA ALA A 364 -8.29 24.71 -13.93
C ALA A 364 -8.59 23.33 -14.53
N GLU A 365 -8.20 23.11 -15.79
CA GLU A 365 -8.36 21.85 -16.51
C GLU A 365 -7.52 20.69 -15.95
N ALA A 366 -6.44 21.00 -15.20
CA ALA A 366 -5.60 20.04 -14.51
C ALA A 366 -5.94 19.90 -13.02
N THR A 367 -7.02 20.55 -12.55
CA THR A 367 -7.46 20.55 -11.16
C THR A 367 -8.78 19.79 -11.01
N ALA A 368 -8.77 18.75 -10.16
CA ALA A 368 -9.96 18.02 -9.76
C ALA A 368 -10.26 18.26 -8.28
N ILE A 369 -11.52 18.42 -7.92
CA ILE A 369 -11.97 18.54 -6.53
C ILE A 369 -13.07 17.51 -6.29
N ASP A 370 -12.77 16.49 -5.49
CA ASP A 370 -13.72 15.48 -5.09
C ASP A 370 -14.26 15.81 -3.70
N TYR A 371 -15.58 15.64 -3.50
CA TYR A 371 -16.25 15.92 -2.24
C TYR A 371 -16.72 14.65 -1.57
N PHE A 372 -16.61 14.62 -0.23
CA PHE A 372 -17.05 13.52 0.60
C PHE A 372 -17.76 14.04 1.84
N VAL A 373 -18.66 13.22 2.38
CA VAL A 373 -19.27 13.43 3.68
C VAL A 373 -18.94 12.24 4.58
N GLU A 374 -18.53 12.52 5.80
CA GLU A 374 -18.40 11.52 6.85
C GLU A 374 -19.76 11.37 7.53
N ALA A 375 -20.41 10.22 7.33
CA ALA A 375 -21.76 9.96 7.79
C ALA A 375 -21.89 8.60 8.48
N ARG A 376 -22.95 8.47 9.28
CA ARG A 376 -23.28 7.24 10.01
C ARG A 376 -24.78 7.16 10.27
N TYR A 377 -25.29 5.99 10.64
CA TYR A 377 -26.58 5.92 11.31
C TYR A 377 -26.50 6.51 12.71
N ALA A 378 -27.58 7.15 13.16
CA ALA A 378 -27.62 7.87 14.46
C ALA A 378 -27.23 7.01 15.67
N HIS A 379 -27.42 5.69 15.59
CA HIS A 379 -27.07 4.74 16.64
C HIS A 379 -25.67 4.14 16.51
N GLN A 380 -24.94 4.45 15.41
CA GLN A 380 -23.58 3.97 15.19
C GLN A 380 -22.55 4.93 15.79
N VAL A 381 -21.38 4.39 16.06
CA VAL A 381 -20.25 5.13 16.63
C VAL A 381 -19.27 5.58 15.55
N TRP A 382 -19.19 4.83 14.45
CA TRP A 382 -18.19 5.04 13.40
C TRP A 382 -18.83 5.65 12.15
N GLU A 383 -18.16 6.63 11.61
CA GLU A 383 -18.51 7.28 10.36
C GLU A 383 -17.86 6.52 9.19
N ILE A 384 -18.54 6.51 8.03
CA ILE A 384 -17.96 6.11 6.75
C ILE A 384 -17.86 7.30 5.81
N ASP A 385 -16.89 7.29 4.91
CA ASP A 385 -16.76 8.27 3.84
C ASP A 385 -17.74 7.94 2.71
N VAL A 386 -18.58 8.92 2.37
CA VAL A 386 -19.51 8.83 1.25
C VAL A 386 -19.13 9.87 0.21
N ALA A 387 -18.81 9.44 -1.00
CA ALA A 387 -18.57 10.34 -2.13
C ALA A 387 -19.87 11.07 -2.52
N ILE A 388 -19.78 12.37 -2.74
CA ILE A 388 -20.92 13.22 -3.11
C ILE A 388 -20.53 14.15 -4.25
N LYS A 389 -21.51 14.59 -5.02
CA LYS A 389 -21.37 15.74 -5.90
C LYS A 389 -21.92 16.98 -5.22
N ALA A 390 -21.13 18.05 -5.16
CA ALA A 390 -21.53 19.26 -4.45
C ALA A 390 -22.84 19.85 -5.00
N GLU A 391 -23.02 19.80 -6.33
CA GLU A 391 -24.23 20.28 -7.03
C GLU A 391 -25.50 19.52 -6.64
N ASP A 392 -25.41 18.23 -6.32
CA ASP A 392 -26.55 17.40 -5.95
C ASP A 392 -27.11 17.79 -4.56
N LEU A 393 -26.29 18.43 -3.73
CA LEU A 393 -26.66 18.89 -2.39
C LEU A 393 -27.11 20.38 -2.35
N GLU A 394 -27.18 21.04 -3.48
CA GLU A 394 -27.67 22.42 -3.59
C GLU A 394 -29.21 22.50 -3.77
N GLY A 395 -29.85 21.39 -4.17
CA GLY A 395 -31.26 21.29 -4.47
C GLY A 395 -32.18 21.06 -3.26
N PRO A 396 -33.52 21.10 -3.48
CA PRO A 396 -34.50 20.86 -2.42
C PRO A 396 -34.49 19.41 -1.88
N ASN A 397 -34.00 18.45 -2.66
CA ASN A 397 -33.93 17.04 -2.32
C ASN A 397 -32.56 16.62 -1.74
N ALA A 398 -31.73 17.58 -1.31
CA ALA A 398 -30.37 17.33 -0.82
C ALA A 398 -30.32 16.28 0.34
N ALA A 399 -31.32 16.30 1.23
CA ALA A 399 -31.41 15.34 2.31
C ALA A 399 -31.64 13.89 1.83
N GLU A 400 -32.49 13.71 0.80
CA GLU A 400 -32.78 12.41 0.20
C GLU A 400 -31.54 11.89 -0.57
N VAL A 401 -30.94 12.76 -1.36
CA VAL A 401 -29.71 12.42 -2.10
C VAL A 401 -28.59 11.96 -1.18
N LEU A 402 -28.36 12.69 -0.07
CA LEU A 402 -27.35 12.30 0.91
C LEU A 402 -27.70 10.96 1.58
N ARG A 403 -28.95 10.80 1.99
CA ARG A 403 -29.42 9.56 2.65
C ARG A 403 -29.23 8.36 1.74
N ASP A 404 -29.65 8.46 0.49
CA ASP A 404 -29.57 7.34 -0.46
C ASP A 404 -28.12 7.03 -0.83
N ALA A 405 -27.26 8.03 -1.04
CA ALA A 405 -25.81 7.83 -1.24
C ALA A 405 -25.15 7.14 -0.03
N PHE A 406 -25.54 7.51 1.19
CA PHE A 406 -25.05 6.85 2.40
C PHE A 406 -25.53 5.40 2.50
N HIS A 407 -26.81 5.14 2.24
CA HIS A 407 -27.35 3.78 2.26
C HIS A 407 -26.62 2.89 1.27
N ASP A 408 -26.39 3.36 0.04
CA ASP A 408 -25.67 2.60 -0.99
C ASP A 408 -24.22 2.33 -0.59
N ALA A 409 -23.55 3.30 0.02
CA ALA A 409 -22.18 3.13 0.51
C ALA A 409 -22.12 2.16 1.69
N HIS A 410 -23.05 2.28 2.66
CA HIS A 410 -23.11 1.43 3.83
C HIS A 410 -23.44 -0.03 3.47
N GLU A 411 -24.42 -0.24 2.57
CA GLU A 411 -24.78 -1.58 2.08
C GLU A 411 -23.62 -2.24 1.34
N ARG A 412 -22.86 -1.48 0.54
CA ARG A 412 -21.68 -1.98 -0.16
C ARG A 412 -20.57 -2.44 0.79
N ILE A 413 -20.38 -1.73 1.90
CA ILE A 413 -19.31 -2.04 2.87
C ILE A 413 -19.74 -3.15 3.83
N PHE A 414 -20.97 -3.09 4.33
CA PHE A 414 -21.44 -3.95 5.44
C PHE A 414 -22.52 -4.96 5.04
N ALA A 415 -22.90 -5.00 3.74
CA ALA A 415 -24.00 -5.81 3.22
C ALA A 415 -25.33 -5.59 3.99
N PHE A 416 -25.53 -4.39 4.54
CA PHE A 416 -26.66 -4.03 5.36
C PHE A 416 -27.13 -2.61 5.10
N ARG A 417 -28.45 -2.42 4.99
CA ARG A 417 -29.14 -1.15 4.78
C ARG A 417 -30.27 -1.01 5.80
N ASP A 418 -30.33 0.11 6.49
CA ASP A 418 -31.41 0.43 7.43
C ASP A 418 -32.14 1.69 6.99
N GLU A 419 -33.17 1.51 6.15
CA GLU A 419 -33.95 2.63 5.58
C GLU A 419 -34.76 3.40 6.63
N GLY A 420 -35.02 2.79 7.79
CA GLY A 420 -35.76 3.41 8.89
C GLY A 420 -34.93 4.29 9.79
N SER A 421 -33.60 4.20 9.70
CA SER A 421 -32.70 4.93 10.58
C SER A 421 -32.35 6.32 10.03
N ILE A 422 -32.17 7.25 10.99
CA ILE A 422 -31.68 8.61 10.68
C ILE A 422 -30.20 8.52 10.30
N VAL A 423 -29.84 9.15 9.20
CA VAL A 423 -28.44 9.33 8.78
C VAL A 423 -27.92 10.66 9.31
N GLU A 424 -26.83 10.62 10.06
CA GLU A 424 -26.11 11.80 10.56
C GLU A 424 -24.90 12.08 9.67
N ALA A 425 -24.84 13.29 9.10
CA ALA A 425 -23.64 13.85 8.46
C ALA A 425 -22.84 14.63 9.51
N ILE A 426 -21.60 14.26 9.72
CA ILE A 426 -20.75 14.77 10.81
C ILE A 426 -19.75 15.80 10.30
N ALA A 427 -19.08 15.47 9.18
CA ALA A 427 -18.05 16.33 8.60
C ALA A 427 -18.07 16.27 7.08
N TRP A 428 -17.60 17.32 6.48
CA TRP A 428 -17.57 17.54 5.03
C TRP A 428 -16.10 17.68 4.60
N ARG A 429 -15.73 17.04 3.52
CA ARG A 429 -14.36 17.01 3.04
C ARG A 429 -14.29 17.31 1.54
N ALA A 430 -13.26 18.06 1.13
CA ALA A 430 -12.86 18.23 -0.25
C ALA A 430 -11.43 17.73 -0.42
N GLN A 431 -11.19 16.91 -1.43
CA GLN A 431 -9.86 16.46 -1.85
C GLN A 431 -9.53 17.16 -3.17
N VAL A 432 -8.58 18.11 -3.14
CA VAL A 432 -8.07 18.72 -4.35
C VAL A 432 -6.89 17.94 -4.88
N ARG A 433 -6.86 17.71 -6.19
CA ARG A 433 -5.76 17.08 -6.92
C ARG A 433 -5.40 17.96 -8.11
N CYS A 434 -4.12 18.31 -8.20
CA CYS A 434 -3.55 19.11 -9.26
C CYS A 434 -2.57 18.24 -10.05
N LYS A 435 -2.90 17.92 -11.27
CA LYS A 435 -2.02 17.17 -12.17
C LYS A 435 -0.89 18.09 -12.64
N ILE A 436 0.34 17.79 -12.27
CA ILE A 436 1.50 18.63 -12.58
C ILE A 436 2.38 18.06 -13.70
N ALA A 437 2.20 16.80 -14.04
CA ALA A 437 2.94 16.14 -15.11
C ALA A 437 1.95 15.55 -16.13
N GLU A 438 2.32 15.60 -17.42
CA GLU A 438 1.67 14.75 -18.41
C GLU A 438 1.96 13.29 -18.08
N THR A 439 1.01 12.41 -18.40
CA THR A 439 1.05 10.98 -18.05
C THR A 439 2.38 10.37 -18.50
N THR A 440 3.24 10.07 -17.55
CA THR A 440 4.50 9.38 -17.80
C THR A 440 4.22 7.89 -17.82
N GLU A 441 4.62 7.18 -18.87
CA GLU A 441 4.58 5.72 -18.86
C GLU A 441 5.50 5.21 -17.73
N LEU A 442 4.96 4.36 -16.86
CA LEU A 442 5.73 3.69 -15.82
C LEU A 442 6.52 2.54 -16.43
N ARG A 443 7.70 2.84 -16.95
CA ARG A 443 8.63 1.85 -17.50
C ARG A 443 10.03 2.03 -16.96
N ILE A 444 10.74 0.92 -16.84
CA ILE A 444 12.18 0.96 -16.57
C ILE A 444 12.89 1.08 -17.92
N ALA A 445 13.76 2.09 -18.06
CA ALA A 445 14.60 2.18 -19.24
C ALA A 445 15.46 0.91 -19.35
N SER A 446 15.19 0.08 -20.35
CA SER A 446 15.99 -1.11 -20.62
C SER A 446 17.26 -0.70 -21.36
N GLU A 447 18.44 -0.94 -20.77
CA GLU A 447 19.66 -1.05 -21.55
C GLU A 447 19.51 -2.32 -22.40
N ASP A 448 19.49 -2.18 -23.72
CA ASP A 448 19.43 -3.30 -24.67
C ASP A 448 20.72 -4.12 -24.58
N THR A 449 20.73 -5.15 -23.75
CA THR A 449 21.88 -6.05 -23.54
C THR A 449 21.84 -7.32 -24.40
N GLY A 450 21.30 -7.24 -25.58
CA GLY A 450 21.61 -8.12 -26.73
C GLY A 450 21.07 -9.53 -26.74
N GLU A 451 21.01 -10.41 -25.79
CA GLU A 451 20.67 -11.83 -25.97
C GLU A 451 19.38 -12.33 -25.31
N THR A 452 18.50 -12.95 -26.12
CA THR A 452 17.25 -13.63 -25.73
C THR A 452 17.44 -15.08 -25.29
N ALA A 453 18.60 -15.47 -24.75
CA ALA A 453 18.79 -16.84 -24.31
C ALA A 453 17.90 -17.14 -23.10
N VAL A 454 16.91 -18.00 -23.33
CA VAL A 454 16.17 -18.66 -22.23
C VAL A 454 17.18 -19.52 -21.49
N ARG A 455 17.42 -19.18 -20.21
CA ARG A 455 18.25 -20.01 -19.32
C ARG A 455 17.37 -21.06 -18.65
N ASN A 456 17.95 -22.18 -18.26
CA ASN A 456 17.25 -23.18 -17.45
C ASN A 456 17.85 -23.19 -16.04
N ARG A 457 17.00 -23.49 -15.05
CA ARG A 457 17.41 -23.63 -13.65
C ARG A 457 16.65 -24.78 -13.00
N GLN A 458 17.32 -25.47 -12.07
CA GLN A 458 16.65 -26.42 -11.21
C GLN A 458 15.85 -25.69 -10.14
N ALA A 459 14.55 -25.95 -10.06
CA ALA A 459 13.67 -25.38 -9.05
C ALA A 459 12.72 -26.44 -8.49
N TYR A 460 12.38 -26.33 -7.22
CA TYR A 460 11.51 -27.27 -6.53
C TYR A 460 10.08 -26.74 -6.47
N PHE A 461 9.12 -27.50 -6.96
CA PHE A 461 7.70 -27.18 -6.90
C PHE A 461 6.91 -28.28 -6.20
N ALA A 462 5.87 -27.88 -5.44
CA ALA A 462 4.94 -28.81 -4.84
C ALA A 462 4.33 -29.77 -5.90
N GLY A 463 4.27 -31.06 -5.56
CA GLY A 463 3.66 -32.09 -6.42
C GLY A 463 4.52 -32.61 -7.56
N ILE A 464 5.54 -31.87 -8.03
CA ILE A 464 6.46 -32.35 -9.08
C ILE A 464 7.90 -32.48 -8.62
N GLY A 465 8.27 -31.92 -7.46
CA GLY A 465 9.61 -31.99 -6.89
C GLY A 465 10.61 -31.09 -7.62
N LEU A 466 11.89 -31.45 -7.54
CA LEU A 466 12.97 -30.73 -8.21
C LEU A 466 12.92 -30.99 -9.73
N THR A 467 12.78 -29.93 -10.50
CA THR A 467 12.65 -30.01 -11.96
C THR A 467 13.38 -28.87 -12.66
N GLU A 468 13.80 -29.08 -13.88
CA GLU A 468 14.41 -28.05 -14.70
C GLU A 468 13.31 -27.17 -15.32
N VAL A 469 13.42 -25.86 -15.10
CA VAL A 469 12.44 -24.88 -15.58
C VAL A 469 13.09 -23.77 -16.39
N PRO A 470 12.38 -23.21 -17.38
CA PRO A 470 12.85 -22.04 -18.12
C PRO A 470 12.86 -20.79 -17.22
N VAL A 471 13.89 -19.98 -17.37
CA VAL A 471 14.02 -18.66 -16.77
C VAL A 471 13.95 -17.61 -17.86
N TYR A 472 12.94 -16.77 -17.81
CA TYR A 472 12.70 -15.71 -18.78
C TYR A 472 13.12 -14.35 -18.19
N ALA A 473 13.82 -13.55 -18.98
CA ALA A 473 14.04 -12.16 -18.63
C ALA A 473 12.72 -11.37 -18.77
N PHE A 474 12.31 -10.70 -17.72
CA PHE A 474 11.03 -9.96 -17.64
C PHE A 474 10.89 -8.96 -18.81
N GLU A 475 11.92 -8.16 -19.01
CA GLU A 475 11.94 -7.06 -19.97
C GLU A 475 11.91 -7.54 -21.43
N ARG A 476 12.15 -8.85 -21.66
CA ARG A 476 12.25 -9.46 -23.00
C ARG A 476 11.06 -10.33 -23.37
N LEU A 477 10.09 -10.49 -22.46
CA LEU A 477 8.84 -11.16 -22.82
C LEU A 477 8.09 -10.33 -23.86
N SER A 478 7.65 -10.99 -24.93
CA SER A 478 6.77 -10.36 -25.92
C SER A 478 5.36 -10.21 -25.40
N ALA A 479 4.68 -9.12 -25.73
CA ALA A 479 3.30 -8.87 -25.37
C ALA A 479 2.31 -9.91 -25.93
N ASP A 480 2.63 -10.52 -27.08
CA ASP A 480 1.74 -11.46 -27.78
C ASP A 480 2.01 -12.93 -27.41
N ASP A 481 3.03 -13.18 -26.56
CA ASP A 481 3.50 -14.53 -26.25
C ASP A 481 2.93 -15.01 -24.90
N VAL A 482 1.88 -15.84 -24.98
CA VAL A 482 1.29 -16.51 -23.80
C VAL A 482 2.10 -17.76 -23.47
N ARG A 483 2.59 -17.83 -22.25
CA ARG A 483 3.39 -18.94 -21.73
C ARG A 483 2.71 -19.62 -20.55
N THR A 484 3.12 -20.86 -20.30
CA THR A 484 2.57 -21.67 -19.20
C THR A 484 3.73 -22.15 -18.31
N GLY A 485 3.54 -22.08 -17.00
CA GLY A 485 4.47 -22.61 -16.00
C GLY A 485 4.52 -24.17 -15.98
N PRO A 486 5.52 -24.77 -15.30
CA PRO A 486 6.39 -24.09 -14.33
C PRO A 486 7.47 -23.24 -15.01
N ALA A 487 7.72 -22.04 -14.48
CA ALA A 487 8.70 -21.12 -15.01
C ALA A 487 9.14 -20.10 -13.93
N ILE A 488 10.26 -19.44 -14.18
CA ILE A 488 10.67 -18.24 -13.42
C ILE A 488 10.77 -17.07 -14.39
N VAL A 489 10.17 -15.94 -14.03
CA VAL A 489 10.36 -14.67 -14.74
C VAL A 489 11.23 -13.79 -13.86
N GLU A 490 12.39 -13.39 -14.36
CA GLU A 490 13.44 -12.75 -13.57
C GLU A 490 13.81 -11.38 -14.15
N SER A 491 13.90 -10.39 -13.27
CA SER A 491 14.53 -9.10 -13.55
C SER A 491 15.70 -8.89 -12.59
N ARG A 492 16.46 -7.79 -12.75
CA ARG A 492 17.52 -7.47 -11.78
C ARG A 492 16.99 -7.14 -10.37
N PHE A 493 15.67 -6.99 -10.18
CA PHE A 493 15.07 -6.53 -8.93
C PHE A 493 14.10 -7.53 -8.28
N THR A 494 13.59 -8.50 -9.03
CA THR A 494 12.62 -9.47 -8.54
C THR A 494 12.70 -10.77 -9.33
N SER A 495 12.28 -11.87 -8.69
CA SER A 495 12.08 -13.18 -9.31
C SER A 495 10.63 -13.59 -9.11
N ILE A 496 9.91 -13.84 -10.22
CA ILE A 496 8.50 -14.19 -10.20
C ILE A 496 8.39 -15.70 -10.45
N VAL A 497 7.87 -16.40 -9.48
CA VAL A 497 7.68 -17.85 -9.52
C VAL A 497 6.31 -18.16 -10.13
N VAL A 498 6.31 -18.82 -11.27
CA VAL A 498 5.08 -19.25 -11.95
C VAL A 498 4.92 -20.76 -11.78
N PRO A 499 3.93 -21.23 -10.99
CA PRO A 499 3.66 -22.64 -10.77
C PRO A 499 3.20 -23.39 -12.04
N PRO A 500 3.17 -24.74 -12.02
CA PRO A 500 2.61 -25.53 -13.12
C PRO A 500 1.18 -25.14 -13.48
N ALA A 501 0.86 -25.21 -14.77
CA ALA A 501 -0.46 -24.91 -15.34
C ALA A 501 -0.96 -23.45 -15.22
N VAL A 502 -0.18 -22.56 -14.66
CA VAL A 502 -0.47 -21.12 -14.62
C VAL A 502 -0.02 -20.46 -15.92
N THR A 503 -0.87 -19.63 -16.52
CA THR A 503 -0.53 -18.90 -17.74
C THR A 503 -0.12 -17.47 -17.43
N PHE A 504 0.82 -16.95 -18.21
CA PHE A 504 1.30 -15.58 -18.08
C PHE A 504 1.71 -14.99 -19.43
N ARG A 505 1.64 -13.68 -19.52
CA ARG A 505 2.10 -12.89 -20.67
C ARG A 505 2.52 -11.49 -20.23
N ARG A 506 3.32 -10.83 -21.02
CA ARG A 506 3.58 -9.40 -20.84
C ARG A 506 2.50 -8.57 -21.54
N SER A 507 2.01 -7.50 -20.92
CA SER A 507 1.09 -6.55 -21.55
C SER A 507 1.83 -5.58 -22.48
N PRO A 508 1.13 -4.87 -23.38
CA PRO A 508 1.72 -3.78 -24.16
C PRO A 508 2.29 -2.65 -23.32
N SER A 509 1.72 -2.41 -22.13
CA SER A 509 2.21 -1.45 -21.14
C SER A 509 3.47 -1.91 -20.39
N GLY A 510 3.91 -3.16 -20.59
CA GLY A 510 5.12 -3.71 -20.01
C GLY A 510 4.92 -4.53 -18.74
N ASN A 511 3.70 -4.59 -18.19
CA ASN A 511 3.42 -5.34 -16.97
C ASN A 511 3.26 -6.84 -17.24
N LEU A 512 3.55 -7.71 -16.26
CA LEU A 512 3.26 -9.13 -16.36
C LEU A 512 1.82 -9.39 -15.91
N ILE A 513 1.03 -9.97 -16.78
CA ILE A 513 -0.34 -10.44 -16.50
C ILE A 513 -0.26 -11.94 -16.27
N VAL A 514 -0.72 -12.39 -15.12
CA VAL A 514 -0.76 -13.81 -14.74
C VAL A 514 -2.21 -14.20 -14.46
N GLN A 515 -2.62 -15.34 -14.99
CA GLN A 515 -3.91 -15.96 -14.67
C GLN A 515 -3.65 -17.13 -13.72
N PRO A 516 -3.89 -16.97 -12.42
CA PRO A 516 -3.48 -17.95 -11.41
C PRO A 516 -4.15 -19.32 -11.54
N GLY A 517 -5.29 -19.40 -12.24
CA GLY A 517 -6.14 -20.58 -12.29
C GLY A 517 -6.90 -20.78 -10.97
N ALA A 518 -7.99 -21.53 -10.99
CA ALA A 518 -8.64 -21.92 -9.73
C ALA A 518 -7.67 -22.81 -8.95
N ALA A 519 -7.34 -22.43 -7.72
CA ALA A 519 -6.59 -23.29 -6.82
C ALA A 519 -7.34 -24.63 -6.75
N ASN A 520 -6.70 -25.71 -7.17
CA ASN A 520 -7.17 -27.05 -6.84
C ASN A 520 -7.07 -27.20 -5.33
N ALA A 521 -8.13 -26.81 -4.62
CA ALA A 521 -8.27 -26.82 -3.16
C ALA A 521 -8.37 -28.25 -2.59
N THR A 522 -7.79 -29.24 -3.27
CA THR A 522 -7.80 -30.62 -2.83
C THR A 522 -6.46 -31.27 -3.16
N ASN A 523 -5.45 -31.11 -2.27
CA ASN A 523 -4.45 -32.17 -2.05
C ASN A 523 -3.29 -31.82 -1.09
N SER A 524 -3.42 -30.94 -0.11
CA SER A 524 -2.34 -30.75 0.88
C SER A 524 -2.62 -31.33 2.28
N LEU A 525 -3.71 -32.09 2.48
CA LEU A 525 -4.04 -32.72 3.77
C LEU A 525 -4.26 -34.23 3.70
N LYS A 526 -3.70 -34.93 2.70
CA LYS A 526 -3.71 -36.39 2.67
C LYS A 526 -2.34 -36.91 2.21
N SER A 527 -1.36 -36.90 3.09
CA SER A 527 -0.29 -37.91 3.18
C SER A 527 0.53 -37.65 4.44
#